data_fca23e06a5a1d58e37508e06f2388d6d
#
_entry.id   fca23e06a5a1d58e37508e06f2388d6d
#
_cell.length_a   1.000
_cell.length_b   1.000
_cell.length_c   1.000
_cell.angle_alpha   90.00
_cell.angle_beta   90.00
_cell.angle_gamma   90.00
#
_symmetry.space_group_name_H-M   'P 1'
#
loop_
_entity.id
_entity.type
_entity.pdbx_description
1 polymer ?
#
loop_
_entity_poly.entity_id
_entity_poly.type
_entity_poly.pdbx_seq_one_letter_code
_entity_poly.pdbx_strand_id
1 'polypeptide(L)'
;GFDVDLVLSVMEREKLNTVAFTPIIFKFLLEHPTLDKYDLSPLKTIIYTTAPMPVDLLKRSMAKFKCDYLQLFGMTETSPVLGLLIPEDHVLEGPEYKVRRLASCGRPIANVDVKIVDSAGKECPPEVVGEIIGRGDNVMKGYHKLPDATAKAIRDGWYYTGDMGYMDEYGYLYIADRKTDMIISGGENIYPLEVEGAINMMPGVADVAVIGVPDDAWGESVKAVVVSMPGSELTEE
;
A
#
# COMPACT_ATOMS: atom_id res chain seq x y z
N GLY A 1 -16.44 17.70 0.21
CA GLY A 1 -15.79 16.65 -0.59
C GLY A 1 -14.41 17.13 -1.04
N PHE A 2 -13.58 16.25 -1.56
CA PHE A 2 -12.28 16.61 -2.16
C PHE A 2 -12.51 17.37 -3.46
N ASP A 3 -11.90 18.56 -3.58
CA ASP A 3 -12.05 19.45 -4.74
C ASP A 3 -10.73 19.47 -5.51
N VAL A 4 -10.72 18.82 -6.67
CA VAL A 4 -9.53 18.66 -7.52
C VAL A 4 -9.07 19.99 -8.08
N ASP A 5 -10.00 20.84 -8.58
CA ASP A 5 -9.63 22.15 -9.13
C ASP A 5 -9.03 23.09 -8.07
N LEU A 6 -9.56 23.05 -6.84
CA LEU A 6 -8.97 23.78 -5.72
C LEU A 6 -7.54 23.32 -5.45
N VAL A 7 -7.30 21.99 -5.37
CA VAL A 7 -5.95 21.45 -5.12
C VAL A 7 -4.99 21.86 -6.24
N LEU A 8 -5.37 21.67 -7.50
CA LEU A 8 -4.54 22.02 -8.65
C LEU A 8 -4.24 23.53 -8.70
N SER A 9 -5.25 24.38 -8.43
CA SER A 9 -5.07 25.84 -8.38
C SER A 9 -4.12 26.28 -7.27
N VAL A 10 -4.15 25.62 -6.10
CA VAL A 10 -3.20 25.89 -5.01
C VAL A 10 -1.80 25.44 -5.39
N MET A 11 -1.64 24.25 -5.99
CA MET A 11 -0.34 23.74 -6.42
C MET A 11 0.33 24.71 -7.41
N GLU A 12 -0.42 25.20 -8.38
CA GLU A 12 0.06 26.17 -9.38
C GLU A 12 0.40 27.53 -8.73
N ARG A 13 -0.57 28.14 -8.02
CA ARG A 13 -0.44 29.47 -7.41
C ARG A 13 0.74 29.55 -6.44
N GLU A 14 0.86 28.56 -5.56
CA GLU A 14 1.91 28.51 -4.54
C GLU A 14 3.22 27.90 -5.07
N LYS A 15 3.25 27.45 -6.34
CA LYS A 15 4.41 26.80 -6.98
C LYS A 15 4.95 25.66 -6.12
N LEU A 16 4.07 24.78 -5.67
CA LEU A 16 4.44 23.68 -4.78
C LEU A 16 5.46 22.77 -5.46
N ASN A 17 6.57 22.53 -4.79
CA ASN A 17 7.61 21.62 -5.26
C ASN A 17 7.49 20.20 -4.67
N THR A 18 6.77 20.05 -3.56
CA THR A 18 6.54 18.77 -2.89
C THR A 18 5.10 18.68 -2.43
N VAL A 19 4.46 17.55 -2.71
CA VAL A 19 3.10 17.23 -2.28
C VAL A 19 3.05 15.82 -1.71
N ALA A 20 2.05 15.55 -0.85
CA ALA A 20 1.78 14.22 -0.34
C ALA A 20 0.36 13.80 -0.70
N PHE A 21 0.20 12.64 -1.32
CA PHE A 21 -1.09 12.12 -1.77
C PHE A 21 -1.32 10.67 -1.33
N THR A 22 -2.58 10.32 -1.17
CA THR A 22 -3.03 8.93 -1.08
C THR A 22 -3.32 8.39 -2.49
N PRO A 23 -3.32 7.08 -2.72
CA PRO A 23 -3.59 6.49 -4.04
C PRO A 23 -4.90 6.97 -4.69
N ILE A 24 -5.97 7.15 -3.90
CA ILE A 24 -7.26 7.65 -4.43
C ILE A 24 -7.16 9.08 -5.00
N ILE A 25 -6.30 9.92 -4.43
CA ILE A 25 -6.09 11.28 -4.94
C ILE A 25 -5.44 11.24 -6.33
N PHE A 26 -4.49 10.34 -6.56
CA PHE A 26 -3.90 10.16 -7.90
C PHE A 26 -4.95 9.80 -8.94
N LYS A 27 -5.90 8.90 -8.61
CA LYS A 27 -7.00 8.54 -9.50
C LYS A 27 -7.83 9.78 -9.86
N PHE A 28 -8.24 10.55 -8.84
CA PHE A 28 -9.02 11.77 -9.08
C PHE A 28 -8.26 12.81 -9.91
N LEU A 29 -6.97 13.01 -9.65
CA LEU A 29 -6.17 13.98 -10.41
C LEU A 29 -5.99 13.53 -11.87
N LEU A 30 -5.64 12.26 -12.11
CA LEU A 30 -5.36 11.74 -13.46
C LEU A 30 -6.61 11.66 -14.34
N GLU A 31 -7.78 11.47 -13.75
CA GLU A 31 -9.07 11.40 -14.44
C GLU A 31 -9.73 12.78 -14.60
N HIS A 32 -9.15 13.83 -13.97
CA HIS A 32 -9.79 15.15 -13.99
C HIS A 32 -9.57 15.89 -15.32
N PRO A 33 -10.63 16.37 -15.99
CA PRO A 33 -10.54 16.95 -17.33
C PRO A 33 -9.77 18.27 -17.38
N THR A 34 -9.52 18.91 -16.25
CA THR A 34 -8.81 20.20 -16.17
C THR A 34 -7.35 20.07 -15.78
N LEU A 35 -6.85 18.85 -15.49
CA LEU A 35 -5.46 18.65 -15.03
C LEU A 35 -4.43 19.34 -15.94
N ASP A 36 -4.62 19.28 -17.25
CA ASP A 36 -3.71 19.87 -18.25
C ASP A 36 -3.77 21.39 -18.35
N LYS A 37 -4.69 22.04 -17.65
CA LYS A 37 -4.83 23.50 -17.66
C LYS A 37 -3.92 24.19 -16.64
N TYR A 38 -3.38 23.43 -15.69
CA TYR A 38 -2.57 23.94 -14.59
C TYR A 38 -1.07 23.76 -14.86
N ASP A 39 -0.27 24.78 -14.55
CA ASP A 39 1.20 24.69 -14.60
C ASP A 39 1.73 24.01 -13.33
N LEU A 40 2.01 22.73 -13.44
CA LEU A 40 2.61 21.92 -12.37
C LEU A 40 4.12 21.72 -12.56
N SER A 41 4.77 22.49 -13.44
CA SER A 41 6.22 22.39 -13.71
C SER A 41 7.12 22.65 -12.48
N PRO A 42 6.69 23.39 -11.42
CA PRO A 42 7.48 23.51 -10.19
C PRO A 42 7.55 22.22 -9.35
N LEU A 43 6.66 21.24 -9.61
CA LEU A 43 6.59 19.99 -8.83
C LEU A 43 7.83 19.14 -9.05
N LYS A 44 8.53 18.81 -7.96
CA LYS A 44 9.76 18.01 -7.95
C LYS A 44 9.59 16.66 -7.31
N THR A 45 8.73 16.55 -6.30
CA THR A 45 8.56 15.31 -5.54
C THR A 45 7.11 15.09 -5.16
N ILE A 46 6.63 13.89 -5.42
CA ILE A 46 5.35 13.41 -4.91
C ILE A 46 5.62 12.31 -3.88
N ILE A 47 5.12 12.52 -2.67
CA ILE A 47 5.12 11.53 -1.60
C ILE A 47 3.79 10.78 -1.67
N TYR A 48 3.81 9.45 -1.58
CA TYR A 48 2.59 8.68 -1.47
C TYR A 48 2.65 7.67 -0.33
N THR A 49 1.52 7.48 0.33
CA THR A 49 1.45 6.74 1.59
C THR A 49 0.00 6.35 1.92
N THR A 50 -0.22 5.72 3.05
CA THR A 50 -1.49 5.41 3.72
C THR A 50 -2.26 4.21 3.17
N ALA A 51 -2.03 3.81 1.93
CA ALA A 51 -2.67 2.63 1.33
C ALA A 51 -1.73 2.02 0.28
N PRO A 52 -1.91 0.75 -0.09
CA PRO A 52 -1.21 0.14 -1.21
C PRO A 52 -1.44 0.93 -2.51
N MET A 53 -0.37 1.14 -3.27
CA MET A 53 -0.40 1.87 -4.54
C MET A 53 -0.45 0.88 -5.70
N PRO A 54 -1.55 0.82 -6.48
CA PRO A 54 -1.59 0.00 -7.67
C PRO A 54 -0.49 0.40 -8.65
N VAL A 55 0.28 -0.58 -9.12
CA VAL A 55 1.46 -0.33 -9.99
C VAL A 55 1.07 0.39 -11.28
N ASP A 56 -0.09 0.08 -11.88
CA ASP A 56 -0.57 0.78 -13.07
C ASP A 56 -0.86 2.26 -12.79
N LEU A 57 -1.55 2.54 -11.69
CA LEU A 57 -1.83 3.91 -11.26
C LEU A 57 -0.54 4.69 -11.01
N LEU A 58 0.46 4.06 -10.36
CA LEU A 58 1.78 4.64 -10.14
C LEU A 58 2.46 4.97 -11.48
N LYS A 59 2.52 4.02 -12.41
CA LYS A 59 3.12 4.22 -13.74
C LYS A 59 2.44 5.35 -14.51
N ARG A 60 1.11 5.40 -14.51
CA ARG A 60 0.33 6.47 -15.15
C ARG A 60 0.65 7.83 -14.53
N SER A 61 0.74 7.91 -13.21
CA SER A 61 1.06 9.16 -12.52
C SER A 61 2.51 9.60 -12.80
N MET A 62 3.47 8.69 -12.81
CA MET A 62 4.87 8.98 -13.16
C MET A 62 5.01 9.51 -14.60
N ALA A 63 4.29 8.91 -15.55
CA ALA A 63 4.25 9.38 -16.95
C ALA A 63 3.66 10.80 -17.06
N LYS A 64 2.67 11.12 -16.22
CA LYS A 64 1.98 12.42 -16.22
C LYS A 64 2.80 13.52 -15.54
N PHE A 65 3.21 13.32 -14.31
CA PHE A 65 3.81 14.40 -13.50
C PHE A 65 5.33 14.55 -13.73
N LYS A 66 6.02 13.50 -14.17
CA LYS A 66 7.46 13.51 -14.56
C LYS A 66 8.37 14.11 -13.47
N CYS A 67 8.12 13.77 -12.22
CA CYS A 67 8.88 14.19 -11.05
C CYS A 67 9.33 12.97 -10.24
N ASP A 68 10.08 13.18 -9.16
CA ASP A 68 10.50 12.14 -8.25
C ASP A 68 9.32 11.61 -7.42
N TYR A 69 9.37 10.32 -7.08
CA TYR A 69 8.38 9.67 -6.25
C TYR A 69 9.03 9.08 -4.99
N LEU A 70 8.33 9.20 -3.88
CA LEU A 70 8.77 8.70 -2.58
C LEU A 70 7.59 8.00 -1.90
N GLN A 71 7.70 6.70 -1.63
CA GLN A 71 6.69 6.01 -0.85
C GLN A 71 7.10 5.90 0.61
N LEU A 72 6.15 6.13 1.49
CA LEU A 72 6.29 5.89 2.92
C LEU A 72 5.37 4.75 3.36
N PHE A 73 5.94 3.73 3.99
CA PHE A 73 5.20 2.67 4.67
C PHE A 73 5.37 2.81 6.17
N GLY A 74 4.26 2.79 6.87
CA GLY A 74 4.20 2.83 8.32
C GLY A 74 2.84 3.30 8.80
N MET A 75 2.75 3.64 10.08
CA MET A 75 1.52 3.99 10.76
C MET A 75 1.80 4.96 11.89
N THR A 76 0.76 5.49 12.51
CA THR A 76 0.88 6.44 13.64
C THR A 76 1.77 5.89 14.75
N GLU A 77 1.67 4.59 15.01
CA GLU A 77 2.44 3.87 16.01
C GLU A 77 3.96 3.82 15.72
N THR A 78 4.36 4.14 14.51
CA THR A 78 5.77 4.13 14.06
C THR A 78 6.28 5.50 13.62
N SER A 79 5.59 6.58 13.94
CA SER A 79 5.93 8.01 13.79
C SER A 79 6.45 8.47 12.41
N PRO A 80 5.85 8.29 11.31
CA PRO A 80 4.90 7.31 10.77
C PRO A 80 5.58 6.27 9.84
N VAL A 81 6.92 6.08 9.87
CA VAL A 81 7.65 5.35 8.83
C VAL A 81 8.41 4.16 9.39
N LEU A 82 8.23 3.00 8.76
CA LEU A 82 9.05 1.80 8.89
C LEU A 82 9.86 1.53 7.63
N GLY A 83 9.26 1.73 6.46
CA GLY A 83 9.85 1.47 5.16
C GLY A 83 9.76 2.68 4.22
N LEU A 84 10.72 2.76 3.30
CA LEU A 84 10.87 3.86 2.36
C LEU A 84 11.26 3.32 0.99
N LEU A 85 10.45 3.61 -0.05
CA LEU A 85 10.85 3.42 -1.44
C LEU A 85 11.33 4.78 -1.97
N ILE A 86 12.63 4.87 -2.21
CA ILE A 86 13.29 6.12 -2.65
C ILE A 86 13.08 6.37 -4.15
N PRO A 87 13.30 7.60 -4.65
CA PRO A 87 13.10 7.92 -6.07
C PRO A 87 13.88 7.00 -7.03
N GLU A 88 15.09 6.63 -6.70
CA GLU A 88 15.97 5.78 -7.52
C GLU A 88 15.45 4.34 -7.70
N ASP A 89 14.54 3.91 -6.84
CA ASP A 89 13.91 2.59 -6.89
C ASP A 89 12.60 2.57 -7.71
N HIS A 90 12.12 3.74 -8.16
CA HIS A 90 10.95 3.86 -9.04
C HIS A 90 11.32 3.60 -10.51
N VAL A 91 11.76 2.38 -10.79
CA VAL A 91 12.28 1.97 -12.09
C VAL A 91 11.16 1.39 -12.96
N LEU A 92 10.85 2.04 -14.09
CA LEU A 92 9.77 1.62 -15.01
C LEU A 92 10.22 0.50 -15.97
N GLU A 93 11.49 0.51 -16.36
CA GLU A 93 12.06 -0.42 -17.35
C GLU A 93 13.41 -0.94 -16.87
N GLY A 94 13.73 -2.18 -17.22
CA GLY A 94 15.02 -2.79 -16.87
C GLY A 94 14.88 -4.21 -16.32
N PRO A 95 15.85 -4.69 -15.54
CA PRO A 95 15.77 -6.01 -14.93
C PRO A 95 14.51 -6.17 -14.06
N GLU A 96 13.88 -7.32 -14.16
CA GLU A 96 12.61 -7.63 -13.47
C GLU A 96 12.66 -7.33 -11.97
N TYR A 97 13.73 -7.71 -11.27
CA TYR A 97 13.90 -7.45 -9.85
C TYR A 97 13.91 -5.95 -9.48
N LYS A 98 14.27 -5.04 -10.43
CA LYS A 98 14.18 -3.60 -10.22
C LYS A 98 12.77 -3.07 -10.48
N VAL A 99 12.13 -3.53 -11.56
CA VAL A 99 10.77 -3.11 -11.90
C VAL A 99 9.77 -3.59 -10.85
N ARG A 100 9.97 -4.77 -10.28
CA ARG A 100 9.15 -5.34 -9.19
C ARG A 100 9.10 -4.43 -7.96
N ARG A 101 10.14 -3.63 -7.70
CA ARG A 101 10.18 -2.68 -6.55
C ARG A 101 9.03 -1.69 -6.54
N LEU A 102 8.44 -1.37 -7.70
CA LEU A 102 7.24 -0.51 -7.79
C LEU A 102 6.04 -1.06 -6.99
N ALA A 103 5.99 -2.36 -6.75
CA ALA A 103 4.98 -3.00 -5.91
C ALA A 103 5.39 -3.11 -4.44
N SER A 104 6.63 -2.75 -4.09
CA SER A 104 7.13 -2.80 -2.71
C SER A 104 6.82 -1.49 -1.97
N CYS A 105 6.87 -1.54 -0.66
CA CYS A 105 6.90 -0.35 0.19
C CYS A 105 8.33 0.04 0.61
N GLY A 106 9.32 -0.36 -0.19
CA GLY A 106 10.72 0.01 -0.03
C GLY A 106 11.45 -0.81 1.03
N ARG A 107 12.56 -0.26 1.54
CA ARG A 107 13.41 -0.88 2.55
C ARG A 107 13.23 -0.22 3.91
N PRO A 108 13.56 -0.92 5.02
CA PRO A 108 13.58 -0.31 6.34
C PRO A 108 14.40 0.99 6.35
N ILE A 109 13.88 2.03 7.03
CA ILE A 109 14.62 3.28 7.22
C ILE A 109 15.80 3.09 8.17
N ALA A 110 16.74 4.03 8.15
CA ALA A 110 17.87 4.04 9.07
C ALA A 110 17.40 4.02 10.54
N ASN A 111 18.07 3.25 11.39
CA ASN A 111 17.78 3.08 12.82
C ASN A 111 16.44 2.38 13.14
N VAL A 112 15.86 1.67 12.17
CA VAL A 112 14.68 0.83 12.36
C VAL A 112 15.01 -0.59 11.90
N ASP A 113 14.78 -1.55 12.78
CA ASP A 113 14.81 -2.96 12.46
C ASP A 113 13.39 -3.40 12.02
N VAL A 114 13.30 -4.12 10.90
CA VAL A 114 12.05 -4.73 10.43
C VAL A 114 12.30 -6.21 10.19
N LYS A 115 11.34 -7.04 10.58
CA LYS A 115 11.35 -8.49 10.36
C LYS A 115 9.99 -8.97 9.89
N ILE A 116 10.00 -10.10 9.22
CA ILE A 116 8.80 -10.86 8.89
C ILE A 116 8.79 -12.08 9.79
N VAL A 117 7.70 -12.32 10.52
CA VAL A 117 7.60 -13.44 11.45
C VAL A 117 6.37 -14.29 11.22
N ASP A 118 6.48 -15.58 11.45
CA ASP A 118 5.37 -16.52 11.44
C ASP A 118 4.49 -16.39 12.69
N SER A 119 3.45 -17.22 12.79
CA SER A 119 2.53 -17.23 13.94
C SER A 119 3.17 -17.61 15.26
N ALA A 120 4.34 -18.28 15.23
CA ALA A 120 5.14 -18.63 16.40
C ALA A 120 6.16 -17.54 16.77
N GLY A 121 6.23 -16.44 16.01
CA GLY A 121 7.20 -15.35 16.19
C GLY A 121 8.58 -15.64 15.65
N LYS A 122 8.75 -16.71 14.88
CA LYS A 122 10.02 -17.06 14.24
C LYS A 122 10.18 -16.27 12.93
N GLU A 123 11.38 -15.76 12.68
CA GLU A 123 11.69 -15.02 11.46
C GLU A 123 11.54 -15.91 10.22
N CYS A 124 10.79 -15.40 9.24
CA CYS A 124 10.58 -16.05 7.95
C CYS A 124 11.77 -15.84 7.02
N PRO A 125 12.07 -16.80 6.14
CA PRO A 125 13.04 -16.58 5.07
C PRO A 125 12.49 -15.59 4.02
N PRO A 126 13.35 -15.05 3.13
CA PRO A 126 12.90 -14.20 2.03
C PRO A 126 11.76 -14.85 1.22
N GLU A 127 10.87 -14.00 0.68
CA GLU A 127 9.69 -14.36 -0.13
C GLU A 127 8.60 -15.14 0.63
N VAL A 128 8.76 -15.41 1.92
CA VAL A 128 7.73 -16.09 2.74
C VAL A 128 6.91 -15.06 3.50
N VAL A 129 5.59 -15.11 3.31
CA VAL A 129 4.65 -14.20 3.96
C VAL A 129 4.55 -14.50 5.46
N GLY A 130 4.60 -13.44 6.26
CA GLY A 130 4.40 -13.45 7.71
C GLY A 130 3.95 -12.08 8.19
N GLU A 131 3.83 -11.89 9.50
CA GLU A 131 3.51 -10.59 10.07
C GLU A 131 4.74 -9.68 10.05
N ILE A 132 4.57 -8.46 9.56
CA ILE A 132 5.61 -7.44 9.58
C ILE A 132 5.71 -6.90 11.00
N ILE A 133 6.91 -6.94 11.59
CA ILE A 133 7.19 -6.35 12.89
C ILE A 133 8.32 -5.34 12.80
N GLY A 134 8.24 -4.28 13.59
CA GLY A 134 9.23 -3.20 13.58
C GLY A 134 9.77 -2.86 14.98
N ARG A 135 11.01 -2.42 15.04
CA ARG A 135 11.66 -1.95 16.27
C ARG A 135 12.55 -0.75 15.96
N GLY A 136 12.42 0.31 16.74
CA GLY A 136 13.22 1.52 16.62
C GLY A 136 12.73 2.61 17.56
N ASP A 137 13.50 3.70 17.65
CA ASP A 137 13.15 4.86 18.51
C ASP A 137 11.90 5.60 18.04
N ASN A 138 11.47 5.36 16.80
CA ASN A 138 10.25 5.90 16.21
C ASN A 138 8.99 5.14 16.61
N VAL A 139 9.12 3.95 17.24
CA VAL A 139 7.96 3.18 17.72
C VAL A 139 7.38 3.84 18.95
N MET A 140 6.05 3.95 19.00
CA MET A 140 5.31 4.53 20.12
C MET A 140 5.66 3.84 21.45
N LYS A 141 5.51 4.56 22.55
CA LYS A 141 5.63 3.98 23.91
C LYS A 141 4.44 3.10 24.29
N GLY A 142 3.30 3.30 23.64
CA GLY A 142 2.06 2.54 23.86
C GLY A 142 0.81 3.38 23.64
N TYR A 143 -0.33 2.73 23.71
CA TYR A 143 -1.65 3.36 23.63
C TYR A 143 -2.03 4.02 24.94
N HIS A 144 -2.47 5.26 24.87
CA HIS A 144 -2.81 6.04 26.08
C HIS A 144 -3.90 5.37 26.91
N LYS A 145 -3.59 5.08 28.18
CA LYS A 145 -4.49 4.40 29.14
C LYS A 145 -5.03 3.03 28.70
N LEU A 146 -4.33 2.36 27.76
CA LEU A 146 -4.71 1.04 27.26
C LEU A 146 -3.53 0.05 27.38
N PRO A 147 -3.14 -0.37 28.59
CA PRO A 147 -1.99 -1.22 28.83
C PRO A 147 -2.13 -2.59 28.15
N ASP A 148 -3.31 -3.19 28.14
CA ASP A 148 -3.56 -4.50 27.53
C ASP A 148 -3.42 -4.44 26.00
N ALA A 149 -3.92 -3.37 25.36
CA ALA A 149 -3.73 -3.14 23.93
C ALA A 149 -2.24 -2.91 23.60
N THR A 150 -1.54 -2.16 24.45
CA THR A 150 -0.10 -1.94 24.31
C THR A 150 0.68 -3.25 24.39
N ALA A 151 0.39 -4.09 25.39
CA ALA A 151 1.07 -5.38 25.58
C ALA A 151 0.78 -6.36 24.42
N LYS A 152 -0.38 -6.26 23.77
CA LYS A 152 -0.70 -7.04 22.57
C LYS A 152 0.09 -6.56 21.33
N ALA A 153 0.27 -5.25 21.20
CA ALA A 153 0.92 -4.64 20.04
C ALA A 153 2.45 -4.62 20.17
N ILE A 154 2.99 -4.46 21.38
CA ILE A 154 4.44 -4.41 21.62
C ILE A 154 4.84 -5.60 22.47
N ARG A 155 5.67 -6.51 21.89
CA ARG A 155 6.13 -7.74 22.55
C ARG A 155 7.64 -7.81 22.40
N ASP A 156 8.35 -7.99 23.50
CA ASP A 156 9.82 -8.10 23.53
C ASP A 156 10.54 -6.97 22.78
N GLY A 157 9.98 -5.74 22.85
CA GLY A 157 10.51 -4.56 22.18
C GLY A 157 10.20 -4.45 20.68
N TRP A 158 9.41 -5.38 20.13
CA TRP A 158 8.95 -5.35 18.74
C TRP A 158 7.48 -4.93 18.68
N TYR A 159 7.18 -3.99 17.78
CA TYR A 159 5.82 -3.61 17.44
C TYR A 159 5.29 -4.52 16.33
N TYR A 160 4.18 -5.16 16.61
CA TYR A 160 3.45 -6.03 15.67
C TYR A 160 2.45 -5.17 14.90
N THR A 161 2.69 -4.99 13.61
CA THR A 161 1.94 -4.01 12.80
C THR A 161 0.52 -4.45 12.46
N GLY A 162 0.27 -5.77 12.45
CA GLY A 162 -0.94 -6.35 11.91
C GLY A 162 -0.97 -6.38 10.38
N ASP A 163 0.08 -5.93 9.72
CA ASP A 163 0.24 -6.08 8.27
C ASP A 163 0.97 -7.40 7.98
N MET A 164 0.42 -8.17 7.04
CA MET A 164 1.05 -9.36 6.49
C MET A 164 1.85 -8.99 5.25
N GLY A 165 3.02 -9.59 5.10
CA GLY A 165 3.88 -9.29 3.96
C GLY A 165 5.13 -10.15 3.95
N TYR A 166 6.01 -9.89 3.03
CA TYR A 166 7.30 -10.58 2.93
C TYR A 166 8.41 -9.58 2.60
N MET A 167 9.64 -10.01 2.78
CA MET A 167 10.83 -9.28 2.38
C MET A 167 11.55 -10.08 1.29
N ASP A 168 11.98 -9.42 0.22
CA ASP A 168 12.78 -10.08 -0.81
C ASP A 168 14.26 -10.21 -0.39
N GLU A 169 15.06 -10.91 -1.20
CA GLU A 169 16.50 -11.11 -0.97
C GLU A 169 17.31 -9.79 -0.98
N TYR A 170 16.73 -8.70 -1.53
CA TYR A 170 17.35 -7.37 -1.55
C TYR A 170 16.90 -6.47 -0.40
N GLY A 171 16.02 -6.98 0.49
CA GLY A 171 15.53 -6.28 1.66
C GLY A 171 14.36 -5.33 1.38
N TYR A 172 13.66 -5.47 0.24
CA TYR A 172 12.43 -4.73 -0.03
C TYR A 172 11.22 -5.42 0.58
N LEU A 173 10.37 -4.62 1.21
CA LEU A 173 9.13 -5.07 1.86
C LEU A 173 7.97 -5.04 0.87
N TYR A 174 7.18 -6.09 0.86
CA TYR A 174 5.96 -6.21 0.06
C TYR A 174 4.79 -6.50 1.00
N ILE A 175 3.75 -5.69 0.92
CA ILE A 175 2.52 -5.89 1.69
C ILE A 175 1.65 -6.90 0.96
N ALA A 176 1.23 -7.95 1.67
CA ALA A 176 0.26 -8.92 1.15
C ALA A 176 -1.16 -8.50 1.52
N ASP A 177 -1.41 -8.21 2.82
CA ASP A 177 -2.71 -7.75 3.31
C ASP A 177 -2.66 -7.32 4.78
N ARG A 178 -3.82 -6.99 5.35
CA ARG A 178 -4.03 -6.93 6.80
C ARG A 178 -4.27 -8.32 7.37
N LYS A 179 -3.70 -8.61 8.52
CA LYS A 179 -3.92 -9.89 9.23
C LYS A 179 -5.38 -10.15 9.56
N THR A 180 -6.14 -9.08 9.81
CA THR A 180 -7.59 -9.13 10.10
C THR A 180 -8.46 -9.40 8.89
N ASP A 181 -7.96 -9.12 7.70
CA ASP A 181 -8.71 -9.18 6.45
C ASP A 181 -8.39 -10.46 5.65
N MET A 182 -7.34 -11.17 6.08
CA MET A 182 -6.95 -12.46 5.51
C MET A 182 -8.08 -13.48 5.65
N ILE A 183 -8.44 -14.11 4.55
CA ILE A 183 -9.49 -15.13 4.47
C ILE A 183 -8.84 -16.50 4.68
N ILE A 184 -9.44 -17.33 5.52
CA ILE A 184 -8.97 -18.72 5.74
C ILE A 184 -9.97 -19.68 5.13
N SER A 185 -9.65 -20.17 3.93
CA SER A 185 -10.50 -21.09 3.17
C SER A 185 -9.85 -22.47 3.05
N GLY A 186 -10.48 -23.49 3.60
CA GLY A 186 -9.92 -24.84 3.55
C GLY A 186 -8.57 -25.03 4.22
N GLY A 187 -8.18 -24.13 5.13
CA GLY A 187 -6.87 -24.11 5.78
C GLY A 187 -5.78 -23.32 5.02
N GLU A 188 -6.10 -22.80 3.86
CA GLU A 188 -5.21 -21.93 3.08
C GLU A 188 -5.47 -20.44 3.38
N ASN A 189 -4.40 -19.66 3.45
CA ASN A 189 -4.49 -18.21 3.62
C ASN A 189 -4.66 -17.54 2.26
N ILE A 190 -5.77 -16.80 2.10
CA ILE A 190 -6.05 -16.03 0.89
C ILE A 190 -5.98 -14.55 1.27
N TYR A 191 -5.24 -13.79 0.49
CA TYR A 191 -5.04 -12.36 0.71
C TYR A 191 -5.96 -11.56 -0.23
N PRO A 192 -7.01 -10.89 0.29
CA PRO A 192 -7.93 -10.07 -0.51
C PRO A 192 -7.25 -9.12 -1.49
N LEU A 193 -6.20 -8.41 -1.10
CA LEU A 193 -5.48 -7.47 -1.97
C LEU A 193 -4.91 -8.13 -3.24
N GLU A 194 -4.49 -9.39 -3.19
CA GLU A 194 -4.00 -10.12 -4.37
C GLU A 194 -5.13 -10.38 -5.36
N VAL A 195 -6.27 -10.84 -4.85
CA VAL A 195 -7.46 -11.12 -5.67
C VAL A 195 -8.03 -9.81 -6.24
N GLU A 196 -8.13 -8.77 -5.40
CA GLU A 196 -8.56 -7.42 -5.82
C GLU A 196 -7.65 -6.87 -6.91
N GLY A 197 -6.34 -7.03 -6.76
CA GLY A 197 -5.35 -6.62 -7.76
C GLY A 197 -5.57 -7.27 -9.12
N ALA A 198 -5.89 -8.58 -9.14
CA ALA A 198 -6.17 -9.31 -10.37
C ALA A 198 -7.50 -8.86 -11.03
N ILE A 199 -8.56 -8.67 -10.22
CA ILE A 199 -9.87 -8.24 -10.71
C ILE A 199 -9.83 -6.78 -11.21
N ASN A 200 -9.10 -5.89 -10.53
CA ASN A 200 -8.97 -4.48 -10.95
C ASN A 200 -8.29 -4.30 -12.31
N MET A 201 -7.51 -5.30 -12.77
CA MET A 201 -6.92 -5.27 -14.12
C MET A 201 -7.93 -5.65 -15.22
N MET A 202 -9.11 -6.14 -14.87
CA MET A 202 -10.12 -6.55 -15.86
C MET A 202 -10.80 -5.33 -16.48
N PRO A 203 -10.97 -5.31 -17.81
CA PRO A 203 -11.71 -4.23 -18.48
C PRO A 203 -13.14 -4.11 -17.95
N GLY A 204 -13.57 -2.89 -17.68
CA GLY A 204 -14.94 -2.62 -17.22
C GLY A 204 -15.11 -2.62 -15.70
N VAL A 205 -14.08 -2.98 -14.92
CA VAL A 205 -14.09 -2.87 -13.46
C VAL A 205 -13.72 -1.45 -13.05
N ALA A 206 -14.59 -0.80 -12.26
CA ALA A 206 -14.31 0.50 -11.67
C ALA A 206 -13.68 0.39 -10.27
N ASP A 207 -14.14 -0.61 -9.49
CA ASP A 207 -13.66 -0.88 -8.14
C ASP A 207 -14.02 -2.31 -7.73
N VAL A 208 -13.30 -2.87 -6.74
CA VAL A 208 -13.57 -4.21 -6.20
C VAL A 208 -13.21 -4.27 -4.72
N ALA A 209 -14.00 -5.04 -3.98
CA ALA A 209 -13.67 -5.44 -2.62
C ALA A 209 -13.83 -6.96 -2.50
N VAL A 210 -12.83 -7.61 -1.88
CA VAL A 210 -12.85 -9.05 -1.63
C VAL A 210 -12.99 -9.31 -0.14
N ILE A 211 -13.94 -10.17 0.22
CA ILE A 211 -14.25 -10.50 1.62
C ILE A 211 -14.38 -12.00 1.81
N GLY A 212 -14.08 -12.48 3.02
CA GLY A 212 -14.44 -13.81 3.47
C GLY A 212 -15.93 -13.85 3.86
N VAL A 213 -16.62 -14.87 3.41
CA VAL A 213 -17.99 -15.16 3.86
C VAL A 213 -18.02 -16.55 4.50
N PRO A 214 -18.78 -16.75 5.58
CA PRO A 214 -18.89 -18.07 6.22
C PRO A 214 -19.30 -19.16 5.24
N ASP A 215 -18.62 -20.30 5.30
CA ASP A 215 -18.86 -21.47 4.45
C ASP A 215 -18.75 -22.75 5.28
N ASP A 216 -19.77 -23.62 5.20
CA ASP A 216 -19.86 -24.84 6.01
C ASP A 216 -18.78 -25.88 5.65
N ALA A 217 -18.28 -25.88 4.42
CA ALA A 217 -17.28 -26.83 3.95
C ALA A 217 -15.85 -26.32 4.09
N TRP A 218 -15.64 -25.02 3.86
CA TRP A 218 -14.32 -24.40 3.78
C TRP A 218 -13.98 -23.49 4.95
N GLY A 219 -14.92 -23.28 5.91
CA GLY A 219 -14.81 -22.28 6.98
C GLY A 219 -15.15 -20.89 6.47
N GLU A 220 -14.41 -20.40 5.50
CA GLU A 220 -14.74 -19.19 4.74
C GLU A 220 -14.62 -19.48 3.23
N SER A 221 -15.45 -18.80 2.43
CA SER A 221 -15.30 -18.73 0.99
C SER A 221 -15.04 -17.29 0.54
N VAL A 222 -14.31 -17.14 -0.57
CA VAL A 222 -13.93 -15.85 -1.12
C VAL A 222 -15.10 -15.26 -1.90
N LYS A 223 -15.47 -14.01 -1.60
CA LYS A 223 -16.49 -13.27 -2.33
C LYS A 223 -15.95 -11.92 -2.79
N ALA A 224 -15.96 -11.70 -4.12
CA ALA A 224 -15.67 -10.41 -4.70
C ALA A 224 -16.96 -9.59 -4.89
N VAL A 225 -16.93 -8.34 -4.47
CA VAL A 225 -17.97 -7.34 -4.73
C VAL A 225 -17.39 -6.35 -5.72
N VAL A 226 -17.90 -6.36 -6.96
CA VAL A 226 -17.34 -5.60 -8.07
C VAL A 226 -18.27 -4.44 -8.45
N VAL A 227 -17.69 -3.27 -8.67
CA VAL A 227 -18.35 -2.09 -9.21
C VAL A 227 -17.97 -1.96 -10.67
N SER A 228 -18.95 -1.98 -11.57
CA SER A 228 -18.73 -1.81 -13.01
C SER A 228 -18.51 -0.35 -13.39
N MET A 229 -17.70 -0.11 -14.42
CA MET A 229 -17.61 1.22 -15.05
C MET A 229 -18.95 1.59 -15.70
N PRO A 230 -19.32 2.89 -15.74
CA PRO A 230 -20.51 3.31 -16.46
C PRO A 230 -20.51 2.85 -17.93
N GLY A 231 -21.54 2.10 -18.31
CA GLY A 231 -21.69 1.59 -19.68
C GLY A 231 -20.96 0.27 -19.97
N SER A 232 -20.30 -0.35 -18.98
CA SER A 232 -19.80 -1.72 -19.10
C SER A 232 -20.84 -2.72 -18.59
N GLU A 233 -20.93 -3.86 -19.27
CA GLU A 233 -21.70 -5.02 -18.81
C GLU A 233 -20.68 -6.06 -18.32
N LEU A 234 -20.61 -6.26 -17.00
CA LEU A 234 -19.88 -7.37 -16.39
C LEU A 234 -20.86 -8.49 -16.12
N THR A 235 -20.45 -9.73 -16.42
CA THR A 235 -21.17 -10.94 -16.08
C THR A 235 -20.42 -11.73 -15.02
N GLU A 236 -21.11 -12.61 -14.31
CA GLU A 236 -20.50 -13.49 -13.29
C GLU A 236 -19.75 -14.70 -13.91
N GLU A 237 -19.59 -14.73 -15.25
CA GLU A 237 -18.89 -15.77 -16.00
C GLU A 237 -17.51 -15.32 -16.46
#